data_2875c8fca44d871a4fbc8a10830f4353
#
_entry.id   2875c8fca44d871a4fbc8a10830f4353
#
_cell.length_a   1.000
_cell.length_b   1.000
_cell.length_c   1.000
_cell.angle_alpha   90.00
_cell.angle_beta   90.00
_cell.angle_gamma   90.00
#
_symmetry.space_group_name_H-M   'P 1'
#
loop_
_entity.id
_entity.type
_entity.pdbx_description
1 polymer ?
#
loop_
_entity_poly.entity_id
_entity_poly.type
_entity_poly.pdbx_seq_one_letter_code
_entity_poly.pdbx_strand_id
1 'polypeptide(L)'
;MSENSNSGNNMKRVARSALVLGCAMIFSQICGLLSKAILGSTFGASSEVDAYLASNRLTEMIFNLMAGGALASAFVPTFSAMLDKDNEKEKAWLLASRIGNCLFLVLLFLCLIGFIFAEQVVKYILVPGFSLHDPELQALTVKLLRIQLPSVLVFGISGLVMGILNTNGNFLFPGLAPAMYQVGIMIGVVILSRPLGITGVALGAVLGSVLHFLIQFPHLLRIKGARYFASLGLKDPNVREIIRLMIPRQIGASAVQLNFLVDNYLASFLAPGSISALSWGLSLMLMPQAAIAQSVATVSLPMFSVQAARGETKEMRSALASALRLVLMLAIPATAGLVILSTPIVRIVFERRSFTPEMTDMVACSLIWYGVGLVGHSVVEVVSRAFYAMHDTKTPVIILFISMVLNMLLNIVLSKLFGALGTYPHGGLALANSIATALEMCALLYFMNKKLNGLEGERIWHGISRFGIAVAVMIAGLLLWMKFVHAGTFVTVAGGLVVGVVLYFGVCFLLKVEELNILKSILKR
;
A
#
# COMPACT_ATOMS: atom_id res chain seq x y z
N MET A 1 17.69 -41.11 4.27
CA MET A 1 18.60 -39.95 4.32
C MET A 1 18.41 -38.94 3.15
N SER A 2 17.77 -39.33 2.05
CA SER A 2 17.57 -38.46 0.85
C SER A 2 16.40 -37.45 0.99
N GLU A 3 15.38 -37.70 1.78
CA GLU A 3 14.23 -36.77 1.96
C GLU A 3 14.58 -35.53 2.78
N ASN A 4 15.47 -35.64 3.77
CA ASN A 4 15.88 -34.51 4.60
C ASN A 4 16.77 -33.48 3.88
N SER A 5 17.54 -33.92 2.87
CA SER A 5 18.39 -33.02 2.06
C SER A 5 17.55 -32.20 1.06
N ASN A 6 16.46 -32.76 0.55
CA ASN A 6 15.55 -32.08 -0.38
C ASN A 6 14.70 -31.03 0.33
N SER A 7 14.25 -31.30 1.56
CA SER A 7 13.48 -30.32 2.35
C SER A 7 14.31 -29.10 2.74
N GLY A 8 15.58 -29.31 3.11
CA GLY A 8 16.52 -28.22 3.44
C GLY A 8 16.86 -27.32 2.24
N ASN A 9 17.02 -27.91 1.05
CA ASN A 9 17.27 -27.16 -0.18
C ASN A 9 16.03 -26.37 -0.64
N ASN A 10 14.84 -26.93 -0.50
CA ASN A 10 13.59 -26.24 -0.81
C ASN A 10 13.34 -25.06 0.15
N MET A 11 13.62 -25.20 1.44
CA MET A 11 13.47 -24.13 2.42
C MET A 11 14.46 -22.98 2.17
N LYS A 12 15.72 -23.27 1.81
CA LYS A 12 16.72 -22.26 1.40
C LYS A 12 16.29 -21.52 0.14
N ARG A 13 15.71 -22.20 -0.83
CA ARG A 13 15.21 -21.60 -2.08
C ARG A 13 14.02 -20.67 -1.81
N VAL A 14 13.07 -21.08 -0.98
CA VAL A 14 11.92 -20.25 -0.58
C VAL A 14 12.39 -19.02 0.20
N ALA A 15 13.29 -19.19 1.17
CA ALA A 15 13.84 -18.07 1.94
C ALA A 15 14.59 -17.06 1.06
N ARG A 16 15.40 -17.54 0.11
CA ARG A 16 16.09 -16.67 -0.86
C ARG A 16 15.11 -15.90 -1.75
N SER A 17 14.06 -16.56 -2.23
CA SER A 17 13.04 -15.92 -3.07
C SER A 17 12.26 -14.87 -2.29
N ALA A 18 11.90 -15.13 -1.02
CA ALA A 18 11.25 -14.18 -0.15
C ALA A 18 12.14 -12.96 0.15
N LEU A 19 13.43 -13.16 0.37
CA LEU A 19 14.39 -12.09 0.59
C LEU A 19 14.55 -11.21 -0.65
N VAL A 20 14.69 -11.81 -1.83
CA VAL A 20 14.79 -11.09 -3.11
C VAL A 20 13.54 -10.26 -3.37
N LEU A 21 12.35 -10.84 -3.16
CA LEU A 21 11.09 -10.12 -3.30
C LEU A 21 10.99 -8.96 -2.29
N GLY A 22 11.35 -9.20 -1.03
CA GLY A 22 11.35 -8.16 0.00
C GLY A 22 12.28 -6.99 -0.33
N CYS A 23 13.51 -7.26 -0.75
CA CYS A 23 14.44 -6.22 -1.20
C CYS A 23 13.91 -5.44 -2.42
N ALA A 24 13.31 -6.13 -3.39
CA ALA A 24 12.72 -5.49 -4.56
C ALA A 24 11.53 -4.59 -4.18
N MET A 25 10.69 -5.01 -3.24
CA MET A 25 9.58 -4.21 -2.72
C MET A 25 10.07 -2.96 -1.97
N ILE A 26 11.09 -3.08 -1.11
CA ILE A 26 11.70 -1.94 -0.42
C ILE A 26 12.28 -0.95 -1.44
N PHE A 27 13.02 -1.44 -2.43
CA PHE A 27 13.55 -0.60 -3.50
C PHE A 27 12.44 0.14 -4.26
N SER A 28 11.32 -0.54 -4.56
CA SER A 28 10.16 0.07 -5.20
C SER A 28 9.52 1.17 -4.34
N GLN A 29 9.44 0.99 -3.03
CA GLN A 29 8.95 2.01 -2.11
C GLN A 29 9.86 3.26 -2.08
N ILE A 30 11.17 3.05 -2.08
CA ILE A 30 12.15 4.15 -2.16
C ILE A 30 12.00 4.92 -3.48
N CYS A 31 11.90 4.22 -4.61
CA CYS A 31 11.65 4.84 -5.91
C CYS A 31 10.33 5.62 -5.91
N GLY A 32 9.28 5.09 -5.27
CA GLY A 32 7.99 5.77 -5.12
C GLY A 32 8.09 7.07 -4.33
N LEU A 33 8.80 7.07 -3.20
CA LEU A 33 9.03 8.29 -2.42
C LEU A 33 9.86 9.31 -3.21
N LEU A 34 10.92 8.85 -3.87
CA LEU A 34 11.78 9.72 -4.69
C LEU A 34 11.00 10.36 -5.85
N SER A 35 10.14 9.60 -6.52
CA SER A 35 9.26 10.11 -7.59
C SER A 35 8.34 11.22 -7.07
N LYS A 36 7.73 11.04 -5.90
CA LYS A 36 6.88 12.05 -5.26
C LYS A 36 7.68 13.27 -4.81
N ALA A 37 8.89 13.08 -4.29
CA ALA A 37 9.78 14.17 -3.89
C ALA A 37 10.20 15.02 -5.09
N ILE A 38 10.54 14.39 -6.22
CA ILE A 38 10.89 15.09 -7.47
C ILE A 38 9.67 15.83 -8.02
N LEU A 39 8.49 15.20 -8.03
CA LEU A 39 7.23 15.82 -8.43
C LEU A 39 6.93 17.06 -7.57
N GLY A 40 6.97 16.91 -6.25
CA GLY A 40 6.75 17.99 -5.29
C GLY A 40 7.77 19.13 -5.46
N SER A 41 9.06 18.81 -5.63
CA SER A 41 10.09 19.83 -5.84
C SER A 41 9.92 20.62 -7.13
N THR A 42 9.28 20.04 -8.17
CA THR A 42 9.11 20.67 -9.48
C THR A 42 7.82 21.48 -9.56
N PHE A 43 6.73 20.99 -9.03
CA PHE A 43 5.39 21.58 -9.15
C PHE A 43 4.78 22.04 -7.82
N GLY A 44 5.40 21.71 -6.68
CA GLY A 44 4.80 21.95 -5.37
C GLY A 44 3.56 21.08 -5.12
N ALA A 45 2.83 21.37 -4.04
CA ALA A 45 1.48 20.87 -3.78
C ALA A 45 0.46 21.82 -4.45
N SER A 46 0.42 21.83 -5.77
CA SER A 46 -0.37 22.75 -6.59
C SER A 46 -1.66 22.11 -7.10
N SER A 47 -2.58 22.94 -7.60
CA SER A 47 -3.80 22.48 -8.27
C SER A 47 -3.51 21.54 -9.45
N GLU A 48 -2.45 21.80 -10.21
CA GLU A 48 -2.05 20.94 -11.33
C GLU A 48 -1.64 19.56 -10.87
N VAL A 49 -0.93 19.46 -9.73
CA VAL A 49 -0.56 18.17 -9.13
C VAL A 49 -1.79 17.46 -8.57
N ASP A 50 -2.73 18.19 -7.98
CA ASP A 50 -4.00 17.62 -7.55
C ASP A 50 -4.79 17.04 -8.75
N ALA A 51 -4.82 17.75 -9.89
CA ALA A 51 -5.44 17.26 -11.13
C ALA A 51 -4.75 15.99 -11.66
N TYR A 52 -3.40 15.95 -11.61
CA TYR A 52 -2.62 14.77 -11.99
C TYR A 52 -2.90 13.58 -11.06
N LEU A 53 -2.86 13.78 -9.75
CA LEU A 53 -3.08 12.71 -8.77
C LEU A 53 -4.52 12.19 -8.86
N ALA A 54 -5.50 13.07 -9.01
CA ALA A 54 -6.90 12.69 -9.18
C ALA A 54 -7.12 11.87 -10.46
N SER A 55 -6.55 12.28 -11.59
CA SER A 55 -6.64 11.54 -12.85
C SER A 55 -5.92 10.19 -12.78
N ASN A 56 -4.77 10.13 -12.11
CA ASN A 56 -3.99 8.89 -11.92
C ASN A 56 -4.69 7.90 -10.99
N ARG A 57 -5.55 8.37 -10.07
CA ARG A 57 -6.24 7.51 -9.10
C ARG A 57 -7.08 6.42 -9.76
N LEU A 58 -7.77 6.73 -10.85
CA LEU A 58 -8.56 5.73 -11.58
C LEU A 58 -7.65 4.65 -12.19
N THR A 59 -6.54 5.05 -12.76
CA THR A 59 -5.53 4.14 -13.34
C THR A 59 -4.91 3.23 -12.25
N GLU A 60 -4.52 3.80 -11.11
CA GLU A 60 -3.99 3.04 -9.96
C GLU A 60 -5.04 2.10 -9.38
N MET A 61 -6.29 2.55 -9.27
CA MET A 61 -7.40 1.72 -8.79
C MET A 61 -7.56 0.47 -9.66
N ILE A 62 -7.59 0.61 -10.98
CA ILE A 62 -7.73 -0.52 -11.89
C ILE A 62 -6.49 -1.42 -11.82
N PHE A 63 -5.28 -0.84 -11.74
CA PHE A 63 -4.06 -1.61 -11.54
C PHE A 63 -4.10 -2.44 -10.25
N ASN A 64 -4.45 -1.83 -9.12
CA ASN A 64 -4.53 -2.52 -7.83
C ASN A 64 -5.58 -3.64 -7.83
N LEU A 65 -6.71 -3.42 -8.51
CA LEU A 65 -7.72 -4.45 -8.67
C LEU A 65 -7.20 -5.62 -9.50
N MET A 66 -6.52 -5.36 -10.61
CA MET A 66 -6.04 -6.39 -11.53
C MET A 66 -4.77 -7.10 -11.03
N ALA A 67 -3.75 -6.35 -10.59
CA ALA A 67 -2.48 -6.88 -10.11
C ALA A 67 -2.54 -7.31 -8.63
N GLY A 68 -3.41 -6.68 -7.84
CA GLY A 68 -3.49 -6.79 -6.38
C GLY A 68 -4.01 -8.11 -5.81
N GLY A 69 -4.01 -9.19 -6.58
CA GLY A 69 -4.26 -10.52 -6.02
C GLY A 69 -5.44 -11.30 -6.55
N ALA A 70 -6.47 -10.69 -7.17
CA ALA A 70 -7.59 -11.46 -7.71
C ALA A 70 -7.16 -12.31 -8.91
N LEU A 71 -6.40 -11.72 -9.85
CA LEU A 71 -5.81 -12.45 -10.96
C LEU A 71 -4.80 -13.50 -10.47
N ALA A 72 -3.83 -13.08 -9.63
CA ALA A 72 -2.84 -13.99 -9.08
C ALA A 72 -3.48 -15.15 -8.31
N SER A 73 -4.48 -14.88 -7.47
CA SER A 73 -5.10 -15.91 -6.63
C SER A 73 -6.07 -16.84 -7.35
N ALA A 74 -6.63 -16.42 -8.50
CA ALA A 74 -7.54 -17.25 -9.31
C ALA A 74 -6.79 -17.97 -10.44
N PHE A 75 -5.89 -17.27 -11.13
CA PHE A 75 -5.18 -17.78 -12.30
C PHE A 75 -3.97 -18.65 -11.94
N VAL A 76 -3.11 -18.17 -11.00
CA VAL A 76 -1.83 -18.82 -10.68
C VAL A 76 -1.98 -20.28 -10.25
N PRO A 77 -2.92 -20.67 -9.35
CA PRO A 77 -3.07 -22.06 -8.95
C PRO A 77 -3.44 -22.98 -10.10
N THR A 78 -4.39 -22.57 -10.94
CA THR A 78 -4.86 -23.36 -12.10
C THR A 78 -3.74 -23.47 -13.14
N PHE A 79 -3.06 -22.38 -13.43
CA PHE A 79 -1.94 -22.36 -14.38
C PHE A 79 -0.77 -23.21 -13.90
N SER A 80 -0.38 -23.13 -12.62
CA SER A 80 0.69 -23.95 -12.04
C SER A 80 0.37 -25.43 -12.10
N ALA A 81 -0.86 -25.82 -11.70
CA ALA A 81 -1.29 -27.22 -11.73
C ALA A 81 -1.26 -27.84 -13.14
N MET A 82 -1.49 -27.03 -14.18
CA MET A 82 -1.40 -27.47 -15.57
C MET A 82 0.05 -27.53 -16.06
N LEU A 83 0.93 -26.61 -15.60
CA LEU A 83 2.35 -26.61 -15.97
C LEU A 83 3.12 -27.81 -15.40
N ASP A 84 2.73 -28.31 -14.23
CA ASP A 84 3.36 -29.44 -13.56
C ASP A 84 3.11 -30.78 -14.29
N LYS A 85 2.11 -30.82 -15.17
CA LYS A 85 1.78 -31.99 -15.99
C LYS A 85 2.38 -31.84 -17.38
N ASP A 86 3.32 -32.69 -17.74
CA ASP A 86 4.05 -32.58 -19.01
C ASP A 86 3.15 -32.57 -20.25
N ASN A 87 2.05 -33.29 -20.22
CA ASN A 87 1.09 -33.36 -21.34
C ASN A 87 0.11 -32.17 -21.39
N GLU A 88 0.12 -31.24 -20.42
CA GLU A 88 -0.83 -30.13 -20.33
C GLU A 88 -0.16 -28.75 -20.50
N LYS A 89 1.16 -28.69 -20.71
CA LYS A 89 1.90 -27.42 -20.84
C LYS A 89 1.37 -26.52 -21.95
N GLU A 90 1.02 -27.08 -23.12
CA GLU A 90 0.45 -26.30 -24.21
C GLU A 90 -0.94 -25.77 -23.85
N LYS A 91 -1.77 -26.57 -23.15
CA LYS A 91 -3.07 -26.15 -22.64
C LYS A 91 -2.95 -25.05 -21.59
N ALA A 92 -1.90 -25.08 -20.74
CA ALA A 92 -1.60 -24.02 -19.79
C ALA A 92 -1.33 -22.69 -20.51
N TRP A 93 -0.50 -22.69 -21.56
CA TRP A 93 -0.24 -21.48 -22.35
C TRP A 93 -1.45 -21.00 -23.14
N LEU A 94 -2.27 -21.94 -23.62
CA LEU A 94 -3.56 -21.61 -24.24
C LEU A 94 -4.49 -20.94 -23.23
N LEU A 95 -4.56 -21.44 -21.98
CA LEU A 95 -5.32 -20.84 -20.89
C LEU A 95 -4.81 -19.43 -20.57
N ALA A 96 -3.49 -19.25 -20.41
CA ALA A 96 -2.86 -17.95 -20.16
C ALA A 96 -3.19 -16.93 -21.26
N SER A 97 -3.10 -17.37 -22.53
CA SER A 97 -3.44 -16.53 -23.69
C SER A 97 -4.92 -16.14 -23.71
N ARG A 98 -5.83 -17.09 -23.42
CA ARG A 98 -7.28 -16.83 -23.35
C ARG A 98 -7.64 -15.83 -22.25
N ILE A 99 -7.08 -16.02 -21.05
CA ILE A 99 -7.28 -15.08 -19.94
C ILE A 99 -6.69 -13.71 -20.28
N GLY A 100 -5.49 -13.64 -20.87
CA GLY A 100 -4.89 -12.39 -21.34
C GLY A 100 -5.73 -11.66 -22.38
N ASN A 101 -6.26 -12.39 -23.37
CA ASN A 101 -7.10 -11.82 -24.42
C ASN A 101 -8.45 -11.33 -23.86
N CYS A 102 -9.10 -12.11 -22.97
CA CYS A 102 -10.32 -11.69 -22.30
C CYS A 102 -10.09 -10.43 -21.45
N LEU A 103 -9.00 -10.41 -20.66
CA LEU A 103 -8.62 -9.28 -19.84
C LEU A 103 -8.36 -8.04 -20.70
N PHE A 104 -7.60 -8.18 -21.78
CA PHE A 104 -7.31 -7.08 -22.70
C PHE A 104 -8.59 -6.48 -23.28
N LEU A 105 -9.55 -7.31 -23.75
CA LEU A 105 -10.79 -6.83 -24.31
C LEU A 105 -11.68 -6.12 -23.27
N VAL A 106 -11.76 -6.66 -22.05
CA VAL A 106 -12.52 -6.03 -20.97
C VAL A 106 -11.91 -4.69 -20.60
N LEU A 107 -10.57 -4.63 -20.44
CA LEU A 107 -9.88 -3.38 -20.12
C LEU A 107 -9.95 -2.38 -21.28
N LEU A 108 -9.85 -2.83 -22.53
CA LEU A 108 -10.03 -1.97 -23.71
C LEU A 108 -11.42 -1.33 -23.72
N PHE A 109 -12.45 -2.13 -23.47
CA PHE A 109 -13.83 -1.66 -23.37
C PHE A 109 -14.00 -0.63 -22.25
N LEU A 110 -13.47 -0.92 -21.05
CA LEU A 110 -13.48 0.02 -19.91
C LEU A 110 -12.71 1.31 -20.21
N CYS A 111 -11.54 1.22 -20.87
CA CYS A 111 -10.76 2.38 -21.29
C CYS A 111 -11.51 3.23 -22.33
N LEU A 112 -12.19 2.60 -23.30
CA LEU A 112 -13.00 3.32 -24.29
C LEU A 112 -14.18 4.04 -23.63
N ILE A 113 -14.89 3.38 -22.73
CA ILE A 113 -15.94 4.02 -21.93
C ILE A 113 -15.36 5.16 -21.10
N GLY A 114 -14.27 4.91 -20.37
CA GLY A 114 -13.59 5.94 -19.56
C GLY A 114 -13.10 7.13 -20.40
N PHE A 115 -12.67 6.90 -21.65
CA PHE A 115 -12.23 7.96 -22.55
C PHE A 115 -13.40 8.80 -23.08
N ILE A 116 -14.51 8.15 -23.48
CA ILE A 116 -15.71 8.82 -23.96
C ILE A 116 -16.36 9.63 -22.82
N PHE A 117 -16.53 9.02 -21.66
CA PHE A 117 -17.18 9.61 -20.50
C PHE A 117 -16.19 10.29 -19.52
N ALA A 118 -14.97 10.60 -19.95
CA ALA A 118 -13.94 11.18 -19.09
C ALA A 118 -14.40 12.47 -18.40
N GLU A 119 -15.14 13.32 -19.10
CA GLU A 119 -15.68 14.56 -18.55
C GLU A 119 -16.69 14.29 -17.44
N GLN A 120 -17.64 13.37 -17.66
CA GLN A 120 -18.64 12.99 -16.67
C GLN A 120 -18.00 12.31 -15.46
N VAL A 121 -17.00 11.43 -15.69
CA VAL A 121 -16.26 10.76 -14.63
C VAL A 121 -15.51 11.77 -13.77
N VAL A 122 -14.83 12.74 -14.36
CA VAL A 122 -14.11 13.80 -13.61
C VAL A 122 -15.11 14.67 -12.86
N LYS A 123 -16.16 15.15 -13.55
CA LYS A 123 -17.14 16.08 -13.01
C LYS A 123 -17.99 15.52 -11.87
N TYR A 124 -18.38 14.25 -11.94
CA TYR A 124 -19.35 13.68 -10.98
C TYR A 124 -18.75 12.67 -10.02
N ILE A 125 -17.59 12.06 -10.35
CA ILE A 125 -17.04 10.94 -9.59
C ILE A 125 -15.67 11.26 -8.99
N LEU A 126 -14.72 11.78 -9.77
CA LEU A 126 -13.34 11.95 -9.31
C LEU A 126 -13.16 13.23 -8.47
N VAL A 127 -13.47 14.39 -9.05
CA VAL A 127 -13.18 15.71 -8.46
C VAL A 127 -14.27 16.73 -8.81
N PRO A 128 -15.49 16.56 -8.34
CA PRO A 128 -16.60 17.50 -8.66
C PRO A 128 -16.35 18.92 -8.13
N GLY A 129 -15.57 19.08 -7.06
CA GLY A 129 -15.22 20.38 -6.53
C GLY A 129 -14.45 21.26 -7.53
N PHE A 130 -13.65 20.67 -8.42
CA PHE A 130 -12.94 21.44 -9.46
C PHE A 130 -13.90 22.07 -10.45
N SER A 131 -14.98 21.37 -10.82
CA SER A 131 -15.97 21.91 -11.75
C SER A 131 -16.74 23.13 -11.21
N LEU A 132 -16.81 23.28 -9.90
CA LEU A 132 -17.50 24.38 -9.24
C LEU A 132 -16.61 25.61 -9.07
N HIS A 133 -15.29 25.42 -8.90
CA HIS A 133 -14.37 26.48 -8.51
C HIS A 133 -13.41 26.85 -9.63
N ASP A 134 -13.03 25.89 -10.51
CA ASP A 134 -12.02 26.07 -11.56
C ASP A 134 -12.31 25.17 -12.77
N PRO A 135 -13.08 25.65 -13.77
CA PRO A 135 -13.38 24.88 -14.98
C PRO A 135 -12.13 24.52 -15.81
N GLU A 136 -11.06 25.32 -15.76
CA GLU A 136 -9.81 25.02 -16.48
C GLU A 136 -9.10 23.84 -15.85
N LEU A 137 -9.10 23.77 -14.52
CA LEU A 137 -8.55 22.63 -13.77
C LEU A 137 -9.34 21.34 -14.03
N GLN A 138 -10.66 21.44 -14.16
CA GLN A 138 -11.48 20.32 -14.57
C GLN A 138 -11.08 19.84 -15.99
N ALA A 139 -10.97 20.74 -16.95
CA ALA A 139 -10.60 20.41 -18.33
C ALA A 139 -9.19 19.79 -18.38
N LEU A 140 -8.25 20.31 -17.58
CA LEU A 140 -6.92 19.74 -17.42
C LEU A 140 -7.00 18.30 -16.86
N THR A 141 -7.80 18.07 -15.82
CA THR A 141 -7.98 16.73 -15.22
C THR A 141 -8.53 15.73 -16.23
N VAL A 142 -9.51 16.13 -17.04
CA VAL A 142 -10.06 15.32 -18.15
C VAL A 142 -8.98 14.97 -19.18
N LYS A 143 -8.18 15.95 -19.57
CA LYS A 143 -7.05 15.75 -20.52
C LYS A 143 -6.04 14.76 -19.95
N LEU A 144 -5.64 14.93 -18.68
CA LEU A 144 -4.68 14.05 -18.01
C LEU A 144 -5.23 12.63 -17.85
N LEU A 145 -6.51 12.48 -17.52
CA LEU A 145 -7.19 11.18 -17.44
C LEU A 145 -7.15 10.46 -18.79
N ARG A 146 -7.53 11.13 -19.88
CA ARG A 146 -7.50 10.55 -21.24
C ARG A 146 -6.10 10.09 -21.64
N ILE A 147 -5.07 10.83 -21.27
CA ILE A 147 -3.66 10.47 -21.54
C ILE A 147 -3.27 9.22 -20.75
N GLN A 148 -3.72 9.07 -19.50
CA GLN A 148 -3.31 7.98 -18.63
C GLN A 148 -4.10 6.68 -18.83
N LEU A 149 -5.33 6.72 -19.38
CA LEU A 149 -6.16 5.53 -19.60
C LEU A 149 -5.46 4.38 -20.34
N PRO A 150 -4.63 4.59 -21.38
CA PRO A 150 -3.89 3.50 -22.02
C PRO A 150 -2.98 2.71 -21.07
N SER A 151 -2.50 3.32 -19.97
CA SER A 151 -1.70 2.62 -18.96
C SER A 151 -2.44 1.44 -18.33
N VAL A 152 -3.77 1.52 -18.24
CA VAL A 152 -4.62 0.46 -17.69
C VAL A 152 -4.49 -0.84 -18.48
N LEU A 153 -4.45 -0.74 -19.83
CA LEU A 153 -4.25 -1.90 -20.72
C LEU A 153 -2.89 -2.56 -20.46
N VAL A 154 -1.85 -1.73 -20.41
CA VAL A 154 -0.49 -2.19 -20.19
C VAL A 154 -0.36 -2.85 -18.81
N PHE A 155 -0.92 -2.24 -17.77
CA PHE A 155 -0.92 -2.79 -16.41
C PHE A 155 -1.68 -4.11 -16.29
N GLY A 156 -2.82 -4.25 -16.96
CA GLY A 156 -3.58 -5.49 -16.95
C GLY A 156 -2.79 -6.67 -17.50
N ILE A 157 -2.16 -6.47 -18.67
CA ILE A 157 -1.29 -7.50 -19.27
C ILE A 157 -0.04 -7.73 -18.43
N SER A 158 0.56 -6.66 -17.91
CA SER A 158 1.75 -6.75 -17.06
C SER A 158 1.47 -7.52 -15.75
N GLY A 159 0.27 -7.37 -15.17
CA GLY A 159 -0.16 -8.13 -13.99
C GLY A 159 -0.30 -9.64 -14.27
N LEU A 160 -0.81 -10.01 -15.46
CA LEU A 160 -0.85 -11.41 -15.89
C LEU A 160 0.56 -11.99 -16.06
N VAL A 161 1.45 -11.25 -16.71
CA VAL A 161 2.86 -11.66 -16.88
C VAL A 161 3.56 -11.81 -15.53
N MET A 162 3.30 -10.92 -14.58
CA MET A 162 3.77 -11.04 -13.19
C MET A 162 3.32 -12.37 -12.56
N GLY A 163 2.06 -12.74 -12.72
CA GLY A 163 1.52 -14.02 -12.25
C GLY A 163 2.25 -15.23 -12.88
N ILE A 164 2.46 -15.20 -14.19
CA ILE A 164 3.18 -16.26 -14.95
C ILE A 164 4.62 -16.37 -14.47
N LEU A 165 5.34 -15.26 -14.30
CA LEU A 165 6.73 -15.27 -13.84
C LEU A 165 6.86 -15.77 -12.40
N ASN A 166 5.96 -15.37 -11.51
CA ASN A 166 5.91 -15.87 -10.13
C ASN A 166 5.70 -17.37 -10.08
N THR A 167 4.82 -17.93 -10.92
CA THR A 167 4.59 -19.37 -11.03
C THR A 167 5.87 -20.11 -11.47
N ASN A 168 6.68 -19.51 -12.33
CA ASN A 168 7.95 -20.06 -12.79
C ASN A 168 9.13 -19.77 -11.82
N GLY A 169 8.86 -19.29 -10.60
CA GLY A 169 9.87 -19.03 -9.57
C GLY A 169 10.72 -17.78 -9.80
N ASN A 170 10.33 -16.93 -10.73
CA ASN A 170 11.00 -15.66 -10.98
C ASN A 170 10.26 -14.53 -10.24
N PHE A 171 10.76 -14.14 -9.07
CA PHE A 171 10.16 -13.12 -8.22
C PHE A 171 10.86 -11.75 -8.33
N LEU A 172 12.09 -11.72 -8.88
CA LEU A 172 12.88 -10.49 -8.94
C LEU A 172 12.25 -9.45 -9.87
N PHE A 173 11.96 -9.82 -11.12
CA PHE A 173 11.46 -8.86 -12.12
C PHE A 173 10.03 -8.42 -11.84
N PRO A 174 9.10 -9.28 -11.42
CA PRO A 174 7.83 -8.87 -10.85
C PRO A 174 7.95 -7.91 -9.68
N GLY A 175 8.90 -8.15 -8.76
CA GLY A 175 9.13 -7.27 -7.61
C GLY A 175 9.72 -5.90 -7.99
N LEU A 176 10.52 -5.81 -9.06
CA LEU A 176 11.10 -4.57 -9.56
C LEU A 176 10.17 -3.78 -10.50
N ALA A 177 9.15 -4.41 -11.05
CA ALA A 177 8.26 -3.77 -12.01
C ALA A 177 7.59 -2.49 -11.47
N PRO A 178 7.09 -2.43 -10.21
CA PRO A 178 6.56 -1.18 -9.65
C PRO A 178 7.61 -0.06 -9.55
N ALA A 179 8.90 -0.39 -9.35
CA ALA A 179 9.97 0.62 -9.38
C ALA A 179 10.11 1.24 -10.78
N MET A 180 9.98 0.43 -11.84
CA MET A 180 10.05 0.91 -13.22
C MET A 180 8.90 1.87 -13.55
N TYR A 181 7.72 1.66 -12.99
CA TYR A 181 6.63 2.62 -13.09
C TYR A 181 7.03 3.99 -12.51
N GLN A 182 7.63 4.00 -11.34
CA GLN A 182 8.11 5.24 -10.70
C GLN A 182 9.23 5.90 -11.51
N VAL A 183 10.13 5.12 -12.12
CA VAL A 183 11.16 5.63 -13.03
C VAL A 183 10.54 6.35 -14.22
N GLY A 184 9.47 5.80 -14.81
CA GLY A 184 8.75 6.46 -15.90
C GLY A 184 8.16 7.81 -15.47
N ILE A 185 7.55 7.89 -14.29
CA ILE A 185 7.05 9.17 -13.74
C ILE A 185 8.21 10.15 -13.52
N MET A 186 9.35 9.71 -12.95
CA MET A 186 10.53 10.57 -12.77
C MET A 186 11.04 11.11 -14.11
N ILE A 187 11.09 10.30 -15.16
CA ILE A 187 11.42 10.76 -16.53
C ILE A 187 10.39 11.80 -16.99
N GLY A 188 9.11 11.55 -16.75
CA GLY A 188 8.02 12.50 -17.03
C GLY A 188 8.25 13.85 -16.35
N VAL A 189 8.58 13.83 -15.06
CA VAL A 189 8.81 15.06 -14.27
C VAL A 189 10.09 15.78 -14.71
N VAL A 190 11.20 15.07 -14.93
CA VAL A 190 12.50 15.72 -15.16
C VAL A 190 12.68 16.16 -16.62
N ILE A 191 12.18 15.38 -17.57
CA ILE A 191 12.42 15.55 -19.00
C ILE A 191 11.19 16.10 -19.71
N LEU A 192 10.05 15.38 -19.63
CA LEU A 192 8.87 15.69 -20.43
C LEU A 192 8.10 16.91 -19.90
N SER A 193 8.21 17.21 -18.61
CA SER A 193 7.52 18.36 -18.02
C SER A 193 8.08 19.71 -18.51
N ARG A 194 9.35 19.77 -18.95
CA ARG A 194 9.96 21.02 -19.42
C ARG A 194 9.18 21.67 -20.57
N PRO A 195 8.82 20.94 -21.65
CA PRO A 195 8.00 21.50 -22.74
C PRO A 195 6.49 21.36 -22.51
N LEU A 196 6.02 20.41 -21.66
CA LEU A 196 4.61 19.99 -21.60
C LEU A 196 3.95 20.27 -20.25
N GLY A 197 4.66 20.85 -19.28
CA GLY A 197 4.14 21.05 -17.93
C GLY A 197 3.69 19.72 -17.28
N ILE A 198 2.62 19.75 -16.52
CA ILE A 198 2.07 18.58 -15.83
C ILE A 198 1.61 17.46 -16.80
N THR A 199 1.28 17.79 -18.05
CA THR A 199 0.98 16.81 -19.10
C THR A 199 2.16 15.87 -19.36
N GLY A 200 3.40 16.37 -19.25
CA GLY A 200 4.62 15.56 -19.34
C GLY A 200 4.71 14.51 -18.23
N VAL A 201 4.20 14.81 -17.04
CA VAL A 201 4.14 13.84 -15.92
C VAL A 201 3.14 12.73 -16.23
N ALA A 202 1.97 13.07 -16.79
CA ALA A 202 0.97 12.08 -17.22
C ALA A 202 1.51 11.14 -18.30
N LEU A 203 2.25 11.68 -19.30
CA LEU A 203 2.97 10.86 -20.28
C LEU A 203 4.06 10.01 -19.63
N GLY A 204 4.73 10.53 -18.61
CA GLY A 204 5.68 9.78 -17.79
C GLY A 204 5.04 8.58 -17.08
N ALA A 205 3.82 8.73 -16.60
CA ALA A 205 3.06 7.61 -16.00
C ALA A 205 2.72 6.53 -17.06
N VAL A 206 2.35 6.92 -18.27
CA VAL A 206 2.17 5.99 -19.40
C VAL A 206 3.47 5.29 -19.74
N LEU A 207 4.57 6.04 -19.90
CA LEU A 207 5.90 5.46 -20.10
C LEU A 207 6.26 4.48 -18.97
N GLY A 208 5.95 4.85 -17.73
CA GLY A 208 6.17 4.00 -16.56
C GLY A 208 5.41 2.67 -16.63
N SER A 209 4.16 2.67 -17.10
CA SER A 209 3.40 1.44 -17.30
C SER A 209 4.05 0.54 -18.37
N VAL A 210 4.56 1.13 -19.45
CA VAL A 210 5.31 0.41 -20.48
C VAL A 210 6.62 -0.17 -19.92
N LEU A 211 7.38 0.61 -19.13
CA LEU A 211 8.61 0.12 -18.48
C LEU A 211 8.32 -0.99 -17.47
N HIS A 212 7.19 -0.89 -16.74
CA HIS A 212 6.71 -1.94 -15.82
C HIS A 212 6.49 -3.26 -16.56
N PHE A 213 5.93 -3.23 -17.76
CA PHE A 213 5.77 -4.40 -18.60
C PHE A 213 7.11 -4.86 -19.21
N LEU A 214 7.88 -3.95 -19.77
CA LEU A 214 9.12 -4.26 -20.51
C LEU A 214 10.18 -4.95 -19.64
N ILE A 215 10.30 -4.63 -18.35
CA ILE A 215 11.26 -5.30 -17.47
C ILE A 215 10.94 -6.79 -17.30
N GLN A 216 9.69 -7.17 -17.42
CA GLN A 216 9.20 -8.55 -17.27
C GLN A 216 9.21 -9.33 -18.59
N PHE A 217 8.96 -8.65 -19.71
CA PHE A 217 8.74 -9.27 -21.01
C PHE A 217 9.89 -10.14 -21.51
N PRO A 218 11.19 -9.76 -21.43
CA PRO A 218 12.31 -10.61 -21.85
C PRO A 218 12.38 -11.92 -21.08
N HIS A 219 11.93 -11.92 -19.82
CA HIS A 219 11.94 -13.12 -18.96
C HIS A 219 10.77 -14.05 -19.28
N LEU A 220 9.64 -13.50 -19.70
CA LEU A 220 8.53 -14.27 -20.23
C LEU A 220 8.95 -15.04 -21.49
N LEU A 221 9.66 -14.38 -22.42
CA LEU A 221 10.13 -15.00 -23.67
C LEU A 221 11.18 -16.10 -23.45
N ARG A 222 11.89 -16.08 -22.32
CA ARG A 222 12.88 -17.11 -21.96
C ARG A 222 12.27 -18.38 -21.37
N ILE A 223 10.97 -18.39 -21.05
CA ILE A 223 10.29 -19.57 -20.52
C ILE A 223 10.15 -20.58 -21.66
N LYS A 224 10.76 -21.75 -21.48
CA LYS A 224 10.67 -22.83 -22.49
C LYS A 224 9.22 -23.27 -22.68
N GLY A 225 8.77 -23.29 -23.93
CA GLY A 225 7.39 -23.67 -24.29
C GLY A 225 6.38 -22.55 -24.17
N ALA A 226 6.80 -21.31 -23.84
CA ALA A 226 5.93 -20.16 -23.91
C ALA A 226 5.41 -19.95 -25.34
N ARG A 227 4.08 -19.95 -25.49
CA ARG A 227 3.39 -19.73 -26.77
C ARG A 227 2.18 -18.86 -26.54
N TYR A 228 1.91 -17.98 -27.49
CA TYR A 228 0.72 -17.14 -27.50
C TYR A 228 -0.30 -17.68 -28.52
N PHE A 229 -1.55 -17.70 -28.11
CA PHE A 229 -2.66 -18.14 -28.93
C PHE A 229 -3.73 -17.03 -29.02
N ALA A 230 -4.08 -16.61 -30.24
CA ALA A 230 -5.14 -15.63 -30.49
C ALA A 230 -6.51 -16.29 -30.34
N SER A 231 -6.91 -16.61 -29.10
CA SER A 231 -8.18 -17.28 -28.79
C SER A 231 -8.78 -16.69 -27.52
N LEU A 232 -10.10 -16.55 -27.44
CA LEU A 232 -10.81 -16.07 -26.25
C LEU A 232 -11.28 -17.19 -25.32
N GLY A 233 -11.67 -18.32 -25.89
CA GLY A 233 -12.04 -19.53 -25.15
C GLY A 233 -13.15 -19.35 -24.11
N LEU A 234 -14.15 -18.49 -24.35
CA LEU A 234 -15.26 -18.20 -23.39
C LEU A 234 -16.10 -19.43 -23.03
N LYS A 235 -16.02 -20.51 -23.84
CA LYS A 235 -16.67 -21.78 -23.55
C LYS A 235 -15.81 -22.75 -22.76
N ASP A 236 -14.51 -22.44 -22.56
CA ASP A 236 -13.58 -23.28 -21.78
C ASP A 236 -13.98 -23.27 -20.30
N PRO A 237 -14.15 -24.46 -19.68
CA PRO A 237 -14.48 -24.57 -18.26
C PRO A 237 -13.47 -23.87 -17.35
N ASN A 238 -12.16 -23.99 -17.64
CA ASN A 238 -11.10 -23.37 -16.82
C ASN A 238 -11.14 -21.84 -16.91
N VAL A 239 -11.42 -21.28 -18.11
CA VAL A 239 -11.59 -19.82 -18.27
C VAL A 239 -12.78 -19.32 -17.47
N ARG A 240 -13.91 -20.02 -17.53
CA ARG A 240 -15.13 -19.66 -16.77
C ARG A 240 -14.91 -19.76 -15.27
N GLU A 241 -14.21 -20.78 -14.82
CA GLU A 241 -13.88 -20.96 -13.40
C GLU A 241 -13.02 -19.81 -12.89
N ILE A 242 -11.94 -19.45 -13.61
CA ILE A 242 -11.07 -18.32 -13.24
C ILE A 242 -11.88 -17.03 -13.18
N ILE A 243 -12.69 -16.72 -14.19
CA ILE A 243 -13.53 -15.51 -14.21
C ILE A 243 -14.50 -15.52 -13.01
N ARG A 244 -15.15 -16.65 -12.74
CA ARG A 244 -16.08 -16.80 -11.62
C ARG A 244 -15.39 -16.60 -10.26
N LEU A 245 -14.15 -17.05 -10.11
CA LEU A 245 -13.37 -16.85 -8.89
C LEU A 245 -12.83 -15.42 -8.74
N MET A 246 -12.56 -14.74 -9.87
CA MET A 246 -12.06 -13.35 -9.84
C MET A 246 -13.13 -12.36 -9.37
N ILE A 247 -14.39 -12.47 -9.84
CA ILE A 247 -15.44 -11.47 -9.59
C ILE A 247 -15.65 -11.20 -8.08
N PRO A 248 -15.89 -12.19 -7.21
CA PRO A 248 -16.08 -11.94 -5.78
C PRO A 248 -14.84 -11.32 -5.09
N ARG A 249 -13.65 -11.71 -5.54
CA ARG A 249 -12.39 -11.17 -5.00
C ARG A 249 -12.18 -9.71 -5.39
N GLN A 250 -12.57 -9.35 -6.63
CA GLN A 250 -12.54 -7.96 -7.08
C GLN A 250 -13.49 -7.07 -6.29
N ILE A 251 -14.69 -7.56 -5.98
CA ILE A 251 -15.65 -6.80 -5.16
C ILE A 251 -15.06 -6.49 -3.78
N GLY A 252 -14.42 -7.46 -3.13
CA GLY A 252 -13.74 -7.25 -1.84
C GLY A 252 -12.59 -6.23 -1.91
N ALA A 253 -11.75 -6.32 -2.94
CA ALA A 253 -10.63 -5.39 -3.14
C ALA A 253 -11.11 -3.97 -3.52
N SER A 254 -12.28 -3.86 -4.18
CA SER A 254 -12.86 -2.57 -4.57
C SER A 254 -13.23 -1.69 -3.39
N ALA A 255 -13.59 -2.26 -2.24
CA ALA A 255 -13.97 -1.49 -1.05
C ALA A 255 -12.85 -0.53 -0.61
N VAL A 256 -11.60 -1.00 -0.55
CA VAL A 256 -10.46 -0.15 -0.20
C VAL A 256 -10.24 0.96 -1.24
N GLN A 257 -10.40 0.62 -2.54
CA GLN A 257 -10.21 1.60 -3.61
C GLN A 257 -11.31 2.67 -3.63
N LEU A 258 -12.54 2.29 -3.27
CA LEU A 258 -13.65 3.24 -3.13
C LEU A 258 -13.41 4.25 -2.00
N ASN A 259 -12.81 3.83 -0.90
CA ASN A 259 -12.47 4.75 0.19
C ASN A 259 -11.55 5.88 -0.31
N PHE A 260 -10.48 5.53 -1.01
CA PHE A 260 -9.57 6.52 -1.61
C PHE A 260 -10.24 7.41 -2.66
N LEU A 261 -11.23 6.87 -3.39
CA LEU A 261 -12.00 7.67 -4.35
C LEU A 261 -12.83 8.73 -3.63
N VAL A 262 -13.48 8.36 -2.52
CA VAL A 262 -14.25 9.29 -1.69
C VAL A 262 -13.36 10.35 -1.06
N ASP A 263 -12.16 9.99 -0.61
CA ASP A 263 -11.20 10.98 -0.09
C ASP A 263 -10.83 12.02 -1.16
N ASN A 264 -10.54 11.59 -2.40
CA ASN A 264 -10.29 12.51 -3.52
C ASN A 264 -11.52 13.37 -3.85
N TYR A 265 -12.71 12.76 -3.88
CA TYR A 265 -13.97 13.44 -4.11
C TYR A 265 -14.16 14.59 -3.11
N LEU A 266 -14.03 14.30 -1.81
CA LEU A 266 -14.20 15.30 -0.75
C LEU A 266 -13.06 16.34 -0.74
N ALA A 267 -11.81 15.90 -0.96
CA ALA A 267 -10.67 16.80 -1.01
C ALA A 267 -10.74 17.79 -2.19
N SER A 268 -11.45 17.45 -3.28
CA SER A 268 -11.63 18.34 -4.43
C SER A 268 -12.41 19.63 -4.12
N PHE A 269 -13.20 19.65 -3.03
CA PHE A 269 -13.90 20.84 -2.56
C PHE A 269 -13.06 21.72 -1.64
N LEU A 270 -11.85 21.29 -1.27
CA LEU A 270 -10.96 21.98 -0.35
C LEU A 270 -9.96 22.85 -1.10
N ALA A 271 -9.09 23.52 -0.34
CA ALA A 271 -8.06 24.37 -0.91
C ALA A 271 -7.12 23.59 -1.85
N PRO A 272 -6.56 24.25 -2.90
CA PRO A 272 -5.55 23.69 -3.78
C PRO A 272 -4.40 23.04 -2.98
N GLY A 273 -3.91 21.89 -3.46
CA GLY A 273 -2.88 21.12 -2.76
C GLY A 273 -3.40 20.12 -1.71
N SER A 274 -4.72 20.10 -1.44
CA SER A 274 -5.30 19.19 -0.44
C SER A 274 -5.20 17.71 -0.84
N ILE A 275 -5.41 17.37 -2.12
CA ILE A 275 -5.27 16.00 -2.64
C ILE A 275 -3.80 15.57 -2.55
N SER A 276 -2.89 16.45 -2.92
CA SER A 276 -1.44 16.21 -2.83
C SER A 276 -1.00 16.01 -1.39
N ALA A 277 -1.46 16.86 -0.46
CA ALA A 277 -1.13 16.78 0.95
C ALA A 277 -1.60 15.45 1.59
N LEU A 278 -2.82 15.02 1.29
CA LEU A 278 -3.33 13.71 1.74
C LEU A 278 -2.54 12.56 1.15
N SER A 279 -2.29 12.57 -0.16
CA SER A 279 -1.56 11.50 -0.86
C SER A 279 -0.12 11.33 -0.35
N TRP A 280 0.57 12.45 -0.10
CA TRP A 280 1.97 12.42 0.34
C TRP A 280 2.09 12.14 1.83
N GLY A 281 1.21 12.71 2.67
CA GLY A 281 1.14 12.40 4.09
C GLY A 281 0.87 10.92 4.36
N LEU A 282 -0.13 10.35 3.67
CA LEU A 282 -0.42 8.92 3.72
C LEU A 282 0.77 8.07 3.28
N SER A 283 1.45 8.46 2.19
CA SER A 283 2.60 7.72 1.67
C SER A 283 3.76 7.65 2.67
N LEU A 284 4.02 8.75 3.40
CA LEU A 284 5.03 8.77 4.46
C LEU A 284 4.64 7.86 5.63
N MET A 285 3.36 7.82 6.02
CA MET A 285 2.87 6.93 7.07
C MET A 285 2.92 5.44 6.65
N LEU A 286 2.63 5.12 5.39
CA LEU A 286 2.65 3.74 4.90
C LEU A 286 4.06 3.12 4.89
N MET A 287 5.15 3.92 4.86
CA MET A 287 6.52 3.39 4.88
C MET A 287 6.84 2.61 6.17
N PRO A 288 6.73 3.20 7.38
CA PRO A 288 6.94 2.44 8.60
C PRO A 288 5.89 1.33 8.80
N GLN A 289 4.64 1.52 8.36
CA GLN A 289 3.64 0.46 8.40
C GLN A 289 4.08 -0.78 7.60
N ALA A 290 4.57 -0.60 6.38
CA ALA A 290 5.06 -1.69 5.55
C ALA A 290 6.28 -2.39 6.19
N ALA A 291 7.22 -1.61 6.71
CA ALA A 291 8.41 -2.15 7.35
C ALA A 291 8.09 -2.94 8.63
N ILE A 292 7.12 -2.49 9.43
CA ILE A 292 6.76 -3.07 10.73
C ILE A 292 5.67 -4.13 10.57
N ALA A 293 4.47 -3.69 10.14
CA ALA A 293 3.29 -4.52 10.22
C ALA A 293 3.21 -5.58 9.11
N GLN A 294 3.47 -5.20 7.85
CA GLN A 294 3.41 -6.14 6.74
C GLN A 294 4.49 -7.22 6.85
N SER A 295 5.69 -6.87 7.37
CA SER A 295 6.76 -7.83 7.59
C SER A 295 6.36 -8.87 8.63
N VAL A 296 5.85 -8.45 9.79
CA VAL A 296 5.41 -9.37 10.85
C VAL A 296 4.21 -10.19 10.38
N ALA A 297 3.22 -9.57 9.73
CA ALA A 297 2.03 -10.24 9.23
C ALA A 297 2.36 -11.33 8.20
N THR A 298 3.30 -11.05 7.29
CA THR A 298 3.72 -12.01 6.25
C THR A 298 4.43 -13.23 6.86
N VAL A 299 5.31 -13.01 7.83
CA VAL A 299 6.05 -14.10 8.51
C VAL A 299 5.13 -14.91 9.43
N SER A 300 4.13 -14.28 10.04
CA SER A 300 3.21 -14.93 10.97
C SER A 300 2.13 -15.77 10.27
N LEU A 301 1.73 -15.43 9.04
CA LEU A 301 0.65 -16.12 8.34
C LEU A 301 0.84 -17.63 8.19
N PRO A 302 2.00 -18.18 7.75
CA PRO A 302 2.21 -19.62 7.66
C PRO A 302 2.09 -20.31 9.03
N MET A 303 2.61 -19.69 10.09
CA MET A 303 2.54 -20.20 11.45
C MET A 303 1.07 -20.26 11.92
N PHE A 304 0.31 -19.19 11.73
CA PHE A 304 -1.12 -19.17 12.06
C PHE A 304 -1.89 -20.23 11.28
N SER A 305 -1.57 -20.45 10.00
CA SER A 305 -2.24 -21.44 9.15
C SER A 305 -2.00 -22.87 9.63
N VAL A 306 -0.76 -23.21 10.04
CA VAL A 306 -0.43 -24.52 10.59
C VAL A 306 -1.18 -24.77 11.92
N GLN A 307 -1.16 -23.79 12.82
CA GLN A 307 -1.84 -23.90 14.13
C GLN A 307 -3.37 -24.00 13.97
N ALA A 308 -3.95 -23.21 13.06
CA ALA A 308 -5.37 -23.28 12.74
C ALA A 308 -5.76 -24.65 12.15
N ALA A 309 -4.97 -25.20 11.22
CA ALA A 309 -5.22 -26.50 10.61
C ALA A 309 -5.14 -27.67 11.61
N ARG A 310 -4.28 -27.53 12.65
CA ARG A 310 -4.15 -28.52 13.72
C ARG A 310 -5.17 -28.34 14.86
N GLY A 311 -5.97 -27.27 14.84
CA GLY A 311 -6.88 -26.93 15.93
C GLY A 311 -6.18 -26.48 17.22
N GLU A 312 -4.91 -26.08 17.13
CA GLU A 312 -4.06 -25.65 18.26
C GLU A 312 -4.40 -24.19 18.65
N THR A 313 -5.58 -23.97 19.22
CA THR A 313 -6.09 -22.62 19.54
C THR A 313 -5.28 -21.89 20.61
N LYS A 314 -4.67 -22.60 21.57
CA LYS A 314 -3.82 -21.99 22.59
C LYS A 314 -2.52 -21.46 22.01
N GLU A 315 -1.88 -22.26 21.17
CA GLU A 315 -0.65 -21.92 20.46
C GLU A 315 -0.88 -20.75 19.52
N MET A 316 -1.99 -20.76 18.78
CA MET A 316 -2.38 -19.67 17.90
C MET A 316 -2.64 -18.37 18.68
N ARG A 317 -3.28 -18.43 19.83
CA ARG A 317 -3.49 -17.29 20.73
C ARG A 317 -2.16 -16.69 21.17
N SER A 318 -1.24 -17.52 21.67
CA SER A 318 0.08 -17.08 22.13
C SER A 318 0.93 -16.51 21.00
N ALA A 319 0.88 -17.12 19.82
CA ALA A 319 1.56 -16.63 18.62
C ALA A 319 1.01 -15.27 18.17
N LEU A 320 -0.31 -15.11 18.14
CA LEU A 320 -0.96 -13.84 17.80
C LEU A 320 -0.63 -12.76 18.83
N ALA A 321 -0.71 -13.07 20.14
CA ALA A 321 -0.33 -12.13 21.20
C ALA A 321 1.13 -11.67 21.05
N SER A 322 2.04 -12.60 20.73
CA SER A 322 3.47 -12.27 20.50
C SER A 322 3.68 -11.40 19.26
N ALA A 323 2.97 -11.68 18.16
CA ALA A 323 3.01 -10.87 16.95
C ALA A 323 2.46 -9.45 17.19
N LEU A 324 1.33 -9.34 17.90
CA LEU A 324 0.74 -8.05 18.27
C LEU A 324 1.67 -7.23 19.17
N ARG A 325 2.28 -7.84 20.17
CA ARG A 325 3.24 -7.16 21.05
C ARG A 325 4.46 -6.65 20.28
N LEU A 326 5.00 -7.46 19.36
CA LEU A 326 6.14 -7.04 18.53
C LEU A 326 5.77 -5.84 17.65
N VAL A 327 4.59 -5.88 17.01
CA VAL A 327 4.12 -4.78 16.17
C VAL A 327 3.86 -3.53 17.01
N LEU A 328 3.22 -3.65 18.17
CA LEU A 328 2.96 -2.52 19.07
C LEU A 328 4.25 -1.90 19.60
N MET A 329 5.24 -2.73 19.96
CA MET A 329 6.57 -2.26 20.41
C MET A 329 7.25 -1.35 19.37
N LEU A 330 7.02 -1.61 18.07
CA LEU A 330 7.63 -0.83 16.99
C LEU A 330 6.71 0.30 16.47
N ALA A 331 5.40 0.07 16.38
CA ALA A 331 4.45 1.04 15.83
C ALA A 331 4.19 2.21 16.79
N ILE A 332 4.15 1.99 18.10
CA ILE A 332 3.91 3.06 19.07
C ILE A 332 5.01 4.13 19.02
N PRO A 333 6.33 3.81 19.11
CA PRO A 333 7.37 4.82 18.96
C PRO A 333 7.44 5.42 17.55
N ALA A 334 7.15 4.64 16.50
CA ALA A 334 7.09 5.15 15.13
C ALA A 334 5.99 6.20 14.97
N THR A 335 4.81 5.99 15.57
CA THR A 335 3.72 6.98 15.63
C THR A 335 4.19 8.27 16.29
N ALA A 336 4.78 8.19 17.48
CA ALA A 336 5.27 9.37 18.20
C ALA A 336 6.36 10.11 17.39
N GLY A 337 7.29 9.37 16.80
CA GLY A 337 8.33 9.93 15.93
C GLY A 337 7.78 10.64 14.72
N LEU A 338 6.81 10.03 14.01
CA LEU A 338 6.15 10.64 12.85
C LEU A 338 5.38 11.91 13.20
N VAL A 339 4.67 11.91 14.34
CA VAL A 339 3.88 13.08 14.77
C VAL A 339 4.81 14.23 15.16
N ILE A 340 5.83 13.97 15.97
CA ILE A 340 6.73 15.02 16.49
C ILE A 340 7.66 15.55 15.39
N LEU A 341 8.17 14.67 14.54
CA LEU A 341 9.10 15.02 13.47
C LEU A 341 8.41 15.26 12.12
N SER A 342 7.06 15.37 12.08
CA SER A 342 6.29 15.50 10.83
C SER A 342 6.78 16.63 9.94
N THR A 343 6.82 17.87 10.44
CA THR A 343 7.26 19.05 9.68
C THR A 343 8.72 18.91 9.19
N PRO A 344 9.71 18.59 10.04
CA PRO A 344 11.08 18.39 9.55
C PRO A 344 11.24 17.20 8.58
N ILE A 345 10.47 16.12 8.73
CA ILE A 345 10.47 15.00 7.76
C ILE A 345 9.95 15.48 6.40
N VAL A 346 8.80 16.13 6.37
CA VAL A 346 8.21 16.67 5.12
C VAL A 346 9.16 17.67 4.47
N ARG A 347 9.76 18.56 5.28
CA ARG A 347 10.74 19.54 4.82
C ARG A 347 11.94 18.89 4.14
N ILE A 348 12.54 17.85 4.71
CA ILE A 348 13.68 17.14 4.09
C ILE A 348 13.28 16.48 2.79
N VAL A 349 12.10 15.88 2.75
CA VAL A 349 11.68 15.08 1.59
C VAL A 349 11.24 15.97 0.44
N PHE A 350 10.46 17.02 0.71
CA PHE A 350 9.73 17.76 -0.30
C PHE A 350 10.15 19.22 -0.46
N GLU A 351 10.51 19.96 0.63
CA GLU A 351 10.72 21.40 0.61
C GLU A 351 11.97 21.80 -0.17
N ARG A 352 11.79 21.88 -1.50
CA ARG A 352 12.83 22.32 -2.46
C ARG A 352 12.17 22.99 -3.65
N ARG A 353 12.82 24.01 -4.23
CA ARG A 353 12.35 24.72 -5.45
C ARG A 353 10.92 25.25 -5.30
N SER A 354 9.97 24.66 -6.01
CA SER A 354 8.56 25.09 -6.03
C SER A 354 7.75 24.65 -4.80
N PHE A 355 8.32 23.85 -3.91
CA PHE A 355 7.64 23.40 -2.70
C PHE A 355 7.87 24.37 -1.55
N THR A 356 6.84 25.14 -1.19
CA THR A 356 6.91 26.21 -0.18
C THR A 356 6.77 25.70 1.26
N PRO A 357 7.14 26.50 2.28
CA PRO A 357 6.90 26.16 3.67
C PRO A 357 5.41 25.92 4.01
N GLU A 358 4.49 26.69 3.39
CA GLU A 358 3.04 26.51 3.58
C GLU A 358 2.59 25.12 3.08
N MET A 359 3.13 24.67 1.95
CA MET A 359 2.89 23.30 1.43
C MET A 359 3.48 22.24 2.37
N THR A 360 4.62 22.53 3.02
CA THR A 360 5.20 21.67 4.06
C THR A 360 4.24 21.51 5.23
N ASP A 361 3.61 22.60 5.69
CA ASP A 361 2.67 22.55 6.81
C ASP A 361 1.38 21.80 6.43
N MET A 362 0.88 21.94 5.20
CA MET A 362 -0.25 21.18 4.68
C MET A 362 0.02 19.66 4.71
N VAL A 363 1.16 19.23 4.16
CA VAL A 363 1.53 17.81 4.13
C VAL A 363 1.84 17.29 5.53
N ALA A 364 2.49 18.08 6.38
CA ALA A 364 2.79 17.73 7.76
C ALA A 364 1.50 17.56 8.58
N CYS A 365 0.49 18.40 8.38
CA CYS A 365 -0.84 18.24 8.99
C CYS A 365 -1.45 16.88 8.62
N SER A 366 -1.46 16.51 7.34
CA SER A 366 -1.93 15.19 6.90
C SER A 366 -1.11 14.07 7.54
N LEU A 367 0.20 14.19 7.58
CA LEU A 367 1.10 13.18 8.17
C LEU A 367 0.87 13.00 9.67
N ILE A 368 0.64 14.07 10.43
CA ILE A 368 0.31 14.01 11.87
C ILE A 368 -0.92 13.13 12.06
N TRP A 369 -2.01 13.45 11.37
CA TRP A 369 -3.28 12.78 11.58
C TRP A 369 -3.32 11.35 11.04
N TYR A 370 -2.69 11.05 9.92
CA TYR A 370 -2.47 9.68 9.48
C TYR A 370 -1.51 8.92 10.40
N GLY A 371 -0.48 9.59 10.91
CA GLY A 371 0.50 9.02 11.85
C GLY A 371 -0.15 8.49 13.13
N VAL A 372 -1.16 9.19 13.66
CA VAL A 372 -1.96 8.71 14.82
C VAL A 372 -2.62 7.36 14.51
N GLY A 373 -3.03 7.12 13.27
CA GLY A 373 -3.63 5.87 12.82
C GLY A 373 -2.66 4.71 12.63
N LEU A 374 -1.34 4.94 12.63
CA LEU A 374 -0.33 3.92 12.32
C LEU A 374 -0.44 2.66 13.19
N VAL A 375 -0.69 2.82 14.48
CA VAL A 375 -0.90 1.68 15.41
C VAL A 375 -2.12 0.87 14.97
N GLY A 376 -3.25 1.53 14.67
CA GLY A 376 -4.47 0.89 14.20
C GLY A 376 -4.24 0.10 12.93
N HIS A 377 -3.67 0.74 11.90
CA HIS A 377 -3.32 0.09 10.64
C HIS A 377 -2.40 -1.12 10.83
N SER A 378 -1.44 -1.01 11.73
CA SER A 378 -0.47 -2.07 12.01
C SER A 378 -1.11 -3.29 12.69
N VAL A 379 -2.00 -3.08 13.62
CA VAL A 379 -2.73 -4.17 14.31
C VAL A 379 -3.74 -4.82 13.36
N VAL A 380 -4.48 -4.03 12.58
CA VAL A 380 -5.44 -4.53 11.56
C VAL A 380 -4.75 -5.47 10.59
N GLU A 381 -3.55 -5.14 10.11
CA GLU A 381 -2.77 -5.96 9.17
C GLU A 381 -2.49 -7.36 9.74
N VAL A 382 -2.05 -7.45 11.00
CA VAL A 382 -1.71 -8.74 11.65
C VAL A 382 -2.96 -9.55 11.99
N VAL A 383 -3.99 -8.90 12.56
CA VAL A 383 -5.22 -9.59 12.97
C VAL A 383 -6.00 -10.13 11.77
N SER A 384 -6.03 -9.39 10.66
CA SER A 384 -6.65 -9.84 9.41
C SER A 384 -5.98 -11.10 8.88
N ARG A 385 -4.64 -11.23 8.97
CA ARG A 385 -3.92 -12.46 8.59
C ARG A 385 -4.31 -13.65 9.47
N ALA A 386 -4.54 -13.43 10.77
CA ALA A 386 -5.01 -14.48 11.65
C ALA A 386 -6.42 -14.97 11.28
N PHE A 387 -7.34 -14.07 10.88
CA PHE A 387 -8.65 -14.47 10.34
C PHE A 387 -8.52 -15.27 9.05
N TYR A 388 -7.67 -14.84 8.13
CA TYR A 388 -7.44 -15.54 6.85
C TYR A 388 -6.84 -16.93 7.07
N ALA A 389 -5.94 -17.08 8.03
CA ALA A 389 -5.38 -18.38 8.42
C ALA A 389 -6.45 -19.36 8.92
N MET A 390 -7.52 -18.85 9.55
CA MET A 390 -8.69 -19.64 9.99
C MET A 390 -9.77 -19.77 8.90
N HIS A 391 -9.47 -19.46 7.64
CA HIS A 391 -10.42 -19.46 6.51
C HIS A 391 -11.64 -18.53 6.69
N ASP A 392 -11.55 -17.57 7.62
CA ASP A 392 -12.58 -16.56 7.82
C ASP A 392 -12.24 -15.26 7.12
N THR A 393 -12.63 -15.17 5.85
CA THR A 393 -12.48 -13.94 5.08
C THR A 393 -13.67 -13.00 5.22
N LYS A 394 -14.82 -13.49 5.71
CA LYS A 394 -16.06 -12.71 5.79
C LYS A 394 -16.00 -11.66 6.89
N THR A 395 -15.53 -12.04 8.08
CA THR A 395 -15.48 -11.14 9.23
C THR A 395 -14.64 -9.89 8.96
N PRO A 396 -13.37 -9.98 8.50
CA PRO A 396 -12.58 -8.79 8.16
C PRO A 396 -13.22 -7.93 7.06
N VAL A 397 -13.80 -8.53 6.02
CA VAL A 397 -14.41 -7.79 4.92
C VAL A 397 -15.64 -7.01 5.37
N ILE A 398 -16.50 -7.59 6.22
CA ILE A 398 -17.67 -6.89 6.75
C ILE A 398 -17.25 -5.72 7.64
N ILE A 399 -16.27 -5.94 8.53
CA ILE A 399 -15.78 -4.89 9.43
C ILE A 399 -15.13 -3.77 8.61
N LEU A 400 -14.30 -4.10 7.62
CA LEU A 400 -13.70 -3.13 6.70
C LEU A 400 -14.77 -2.28 6.00
N PHE A 401 -15.86 -2.89 5.52
CA PHE A 401 -16.93 -2.17 4.85
C PHE A 401 -17.66 -1.22 5.80
N ILE A 402 -17.93 -1.65 7.03
CA ILE A 402 -18.53 -0.79 8.07
C ILE A 402 -17.58 0.36 8.41
N SER A 403 -16.27 0.09 8.57
CA SER A 403 -15.24 1.09 8.82
C SER A 403 -15.16 2.11 7.69
N MET A 404 -15.27 1.66 6.43
CA MET A 404 -15.29 2.54 5.26
C MET A 404 -16.49 3.50 5.28
N VAL A 405 -17.70 3.00 5.56
CA VAL A 405 -18.90 3.85 5.66
C VAL A 405 -18.75 4.86 6.79
N LEU A 406 -18.23 4.42 7.93
CA LEU A 406 -17.96 5.31 9.06
C LEU A 406 -16.90 6.37 8.71
N ASN A 407 -15.84 5.99 8.01
CA ASN A 407 -14.83 6.94 7.52
C ASN A 407 -15.46 8.01 6.63
N MET A 408 -16.33 7.63 5.69
CA MET A 408 -17.03 8.59 4.83
C MET A 408 -17.86 9.61 5.63
N LEU A 409 -18.55 9.16 6.66
CA LEU A 409 -19.32 10.06 7.54
C LEU A 409 -18.40 10.98 8.35
N LEU A 410 -17.34 10.42 8.93
CA LEU A 410 -16.35 11.19 9.70
C LEU A 410 -15.61 12.19 8.82
N ASN A 411 -15.32 11.88 7.57
CA ASN A 411 -14.69 12.78 6.61
C ASN A 411 -15.46 14.09 6.51
N ILE A 412 -16.80 14.02 6.37
CA ILE A 412 -17.66 15.21 6.25
C ILE A 412 -17.65 16.02 7.55
N VAL A 413 -17.79 15.34 8.68
CA VAL A 413 -17.89 16.00 10.00
C VAL A 413 -16.56 16.65 10.38
N LEU A 414 -15.46 15.89 10.30
CA LEU A 414 -14.16 16.36 10.75
C LEU A 414 -13.55 17.40 9.80
N SER A 415 -13.77 17.28 8.50
CA SER A 415 -13.32 18.31 7.55
C SER A 415 -13.99 19.67 7.85
N LYS A 416 -15.29 19.68 8.11
CA LYS A 416 -16.01 20.92 8.52
C LYS A 416 -15.52 21.44 9.88
N LEU A 417 -15.29 20.55 10.84
CA LEU A 417 -14.80 20.92 12.17
C LEU A 417 -13.42 21.58 12.08
N PHE A 418 -12.49 20.99 11.31
CA PHE A 418 -11.15 21.54 11.11
C PHE A 418 -11.20 22.91 10.42
N GLY A 419 -12.10 23.07 9.43
CA GLY A 419 -12.33 24.36 8.79
C GLY A 419 -12.87 25.42 9.77
N ALA A 420 -13.80 25.03 10.63
CA ALA A 420 -14.35 25.93 11.66
C ALA A 420 -13.30 26.32 12.73
N LEU A 421 -12.33 25.45 12.99
CA LEU A 421 -11.20 25.72 13.90
C LEU A 421 -10.08 26.54 13.25
N GLY A 422 -10.22 26.93 11.98
CA GLY A 422 -9.19 27.69 11.25
C GLY A 422 -7.94 26.87 10.91
N THR A 423 -8.03 25.53 10.92
CA THR A 423 -6.96 24.62 10.53
C THR A 423 -7.20 24.05 9.14
N TYR A 424 -6.28 23.23 8.65
CA TYR A 424 -6.42 22.61 7.32
C TYR A 424 -7.56 21.57 7.29
N PRO A 425 -8.65 21.76 6.52
CA PRO A 425 -9.79 20.85 6.48
C PRO A 425 -9.43 19.42 6.04
N HIS A 426 -8.41 19.28 5.18
CA HIS A 426 -7.92 17.95 4.75
C HIS A 426 -7.27 17.14 5.90
N GLY A 427 -6.78 17.80 6.96
CA GLY A 427 -6.36 17.12 8.20
C GLY A 427 -7.52 16.37 8.86
N GLY A 428 -8.75 16.88 8.73
CA GLY A 428 -9.95 16.19 9.19
C GLY A 428 -10.21 14.87 8.46
N LEU A 429 -9.93 14.79 7.13
CA LEU A 429 -10.02 13.55 6.35
C LEU A 429 -8.98 12.54 6.84
N ALA A 430 -7.75 12.98 7.08
CA ALA A 430 -6.68 12.12 7.61
C ALA A 430 -7.01 11.58 9.01
N LEU A 431 -7.57 12.42 9.88
CA LEU A 431 -8.04 12.00 11.22
C LEU A 431 -9.21 11.03 11.12
N ALA A 432 -10.17 11.26 10.22
CA ALA A 432 -11.29 10.36 9.99
C ALA A 432 -10.83 8.95 9.63
N ASN A 433 -9.84 8.83 8.75
CA ASN A 433 -9.22 7.56 8.40
C ASN A 433 -8.60 6.88 9.64
N SER A 434 -7.88 7.62 10.47
CA SER A 434 -7.25 7.10 11.68
C SER A 434 -8.28 6.62 12.72
N ILE A 435 -9.37 7.36 12.92
CA ILE A 435 -10.46 6.96 13.83
C ILE A 435 -11.18 5.71 13.29
N ALA A 436 -11.53 5.71 12.01
CA ALA A 436 -12.19 4.56 11.38
C ALA A 436 -11.33 3.30 11.50
N THR A 437 -10.02 3.41 11.25
CA THR A 437 -9.08 2.29 11.39
C THR A 437 -8.92 1.86 12.86
N ALA A 438 -8.94 2.79 13.82
CA ALA A 438 -8.92 2.43 15.24
C ALA A 438 -10.17 1.64 15.67
N LEU A 439 -11.33 2.00 15.15
CA LEU A 439 -12.58 1.29 15.39
C LEU A 439 -12.60 -0.08 14.68
N GLU A 440 -12.07 -0.16 13.46
CA GLU A 440 -11.82 -1.42 12.75
C GLU A 440 -10.93 -2.35 13.57
N MET A 441 -9.81 -1.84 14.09
CA MET A 441 -8.92 -2.56 14.99
C MET A 441 -9.65 -3.11 16.19
N CYS A 442 -10.43 -2.27 16.90
CA CYS A 442 -11.19 -2.69 18.07
C CYS A 442 -12.20 -3.79 17.74
N ALA A 443 -12.93 -3.64 16.62
CA ALA A 443 -13.89 -4.64 16.16
C ALA A 443 -13.21 -5.98 15.82
N LEU A 444 -12.11 -5.94 15.04
CA LEU A 444 -11.35 -7.15 14.69
C LEU A 444 -10.80 -7.85 15.94
N LEU A 445 -10.24 -7.11 16.89
CA LEU A 445 -9.75 -7.67 18.15
C LEU A 445 -10.88 -8.28 18.98
N TYR A 446 -12.04 -7.64 19.04
CA TYR A 446 -13.21 -8.17 19.75
C TYR A 446 -13.66 -9.51 19.16
N PHE A 447 -13.87 -9.60 17.85
CA PHE A 447 -14.28 -10.84 17.19
C PHE A 447 -13.21 -11.93 17.26
N MET A 448 -11.93 -11.55 17.16
CA MET A 448 -10.81 -12.48 17.32
C MET A 448 -10.72 -13.02 18.75
N ASN A 449 -10.91 -12.16 19.75
CA ASN A 449 -10.96 -12.56 21.17
C ASN A 449 -12.08 -13.57 21.42
N LYS A 450 -13.27 -13.36 20.84
CA LYS A 450 -14.39 -14.30 20.92
C LYS A 450 -14.07 -15.63 20.22
N LYS A 451 -13.41 -15.58 19.07
CA LYS A 451 -13.11 -16.77 18.25
C LYS A 451 -12.02 -17.66 18.85
N LEU A 452 -11.03 -17.07 19.51
CA LEU A 452 -9.94 -17.78 20.17
C LEU A 452 -10.18 -18.03 21.68
N ASN A 453 -11.33 -17.67 22.23
CA ASN A 453 -11.62 -17.72 23.66
C ASN A 453 -10.57 -16.99 24.52
N GLY A 454 -10.16 -15.81 24.09
CA GLY A 454 -9.14 -14.94 24.72
C GLY A 454 -8.02 -14.54 23.78
N LEU A 455 -7.29 -13.45 24.11
CA LEU A 455 -6.14 -12.93 23.35
C LEU A 455 -4.90 -12.69 24.24
N GLU A 456 -4.84 -13.34 25.42
CA GLU A 456 -3.79 -13.04 26.42
C GLU A 456 -3.71 -11.54 26.75
N GLY A 457 -4.88 -10.92 26.98
CA GLY A 457 -5.01 -9.48 27.15
C GLY A 457 -4.11 -8.88 28.23
N GLU A 458 -3.92 -9.58 29.37
CA GLU A 458 -3.00 -9.16 30.44
C GLU A 458 -1.56 -9.05 29.92
N ARG A 459 -1.11 -10.02 29.14
CA ARG A 459 0.24 -10.02 28.56
C ARG A 459 0.42 -8.87 27.56
N ILE A 460 -0.60 -8.60 26.73
CA ILE A 460 -0.58 -7.48 25.80
C ILE A 460 -0.58 -6.15 26.57
N TRP A 461 -1.43 -6.01 27.59
CA TRP A 461 -1.53 -4.80 28.40
C TRP A 461 -0.25 -4.47 29.16
N HIS A 462 0.39 -5.47 29.75
CA HIS A 462 1.72 -5.30 30.38
C HIS A 462 2.79 -4.83 29.37
N GLY A 463 2.70 -5.31 28.11
CA GLY A 463 3.54 -4.80 27.04
C GLY A 463 3.28 -3.32 26.76
N ILE A 464 2.00 -2.97 26.51
CA ILE A 464 1.57 -1.60 26.19
C ILE A 464 1.98 -0.61 27.28
N SER A 465 1.83 -0.97 28.57
CA SER A 465 2.21 -0.08 29.67
C SER A 465 3.71 0.22 29.69
N ARG A 466 4.56 -0.79 29.45
CA ARG A 466 6.02 -0.60 29.36
C ARG A 466 6.41 0.20 28.10
N PHE A 467 5.77 -0.07 26.95
CA PHE A 467 6.00 0.70 25.73
C PHE A 467 5.56 2.16 25.90
N GLY A 468 4.44 2.39 26.62
CA GLY A 468 3.95 3.73 26.94
C GLY A 468 4.92 4.54 27.76
N ILE A 469 5.52 3.95 28.79
CA ILE A 469 6.57 4.60 29.60
C ILE A 469 7.78 4.94 28.72
N ALA A 470 8.24 3.99 27.91
CA ALA A 470 9.39 4.18 27.03
C ALA A 470 9.13 5.27 25.98
N VAL A 471 7.93 5.31 25.41
CA VAL A 471 7.53 6.35 24.46
C VAL A 471 7.40 7.72 25.13
N ALA A 472 6.88 7.80 26.36
CA ALA A 472 6.81 9.07 27.08
C ALA A 472 8.20 9.69 27.29
N VAL A 473 9.21 8.88 27.65
CA VAL A 473 10.60 9.33 27.76
C VAL A 473 11.16 9.73 26.38
N MET A 474 10.88 8.95 25.35
CA MET A 474 11.26 9.28 23.97
C MET A 474 10.66 10.61 23.51
N ILE A 475 9.36 10.84 23.76
CA ILE A 475 8.68 12.10 23.42
C ILE A 475 9.36 13.28 24.13
N ALA A 476 9.59 13.18 25.44
CA ALA A 476 10.28 14.21 26.19
C ALA A 476 11.69 14.50 25.61
N GLY A 477 12.45 13.46 25.29
CA GLY A 477 13.76 13.60 24.66
C GLY A 477 13.71 14.23 23.26
N LEU A 478 12.73 13.88 22.44
CA LEU A 478 12.55 14.47 21.10
C LEU A 478 12.12 15.95 21.19
N LEU A 479 11.23 16.30 22.10
CA LEU A 479 10.83 17.69 22.31
C LEU A 479 12.01 18.56 22.80
N LEU A 480 12.83 18.03 23.73
CA LEU A 480 14.06 18.70 24.16
C LEU A 480 15.05 18.82 22.99
N TRP A 481 15.24 17.76 22.20
CA TRP A 481 16.07 17.79 21.01
C TRP A 481 15.66 18.90 20.04
N MET A 482 14.38 18.97 19.71
CA MET A 482 13.85 20.01 18.81
C MET A 482 13.97 21.42 19.40
N LYS A 483 13.89 21.57 20.73
CA LYS A 483 14.00 22.86 21.39
C LYS A 483 15.44 23.38 21.45
N PHE A 484 16.41 22.50 21.66
CA PHE A 484 17.82 22.91 21.91
C PHE A 484 18.72 22.79 20.67
N VAL A 485 18.35 21.93 19.70
CA VAL A 485 19.17 21.71 18.49
C VAL A 485 18.66 22.57 17.36
N HIS A 486 19.26 23.74 17.17
CA HIS A 486 18.98 24.66 16.07
C HIS A 486 19.94 24.41 14.89
N ALA A 487 20.08 23.15 14.47
CA ALA A 487 20.92 22.75 13.35
C ALA A 487 20.08 22.65 12.06
N GLY A 488 20.76 22.43 10.93
CA GLY A 488 20.06 22.22 9.66
C GLY A 488 19.05 21.06 9.72
N THR A 489 17.99 21.12 8.93
CA THR A 489 16.84 20.19 8.98
C THR A 489 17.25 18.71 8.94
N PHE A 490 18.31 18.38 8.19
CA PHE A 490 18.85 17.01 8.14
C PHE A 490 19.37 16.54 9.49
N VAL A 491 20.14 17.38 10.19
CA VAL A 491 20.67 17.07 11.52
C VAL A 491 19.53 16.93 12.53
N THR A 492 18.52 17.78 12.42
CA THR A 492 17.33 17.71 13.30
C THR A 492 16.61 16.38 13.17
N VAL A 493 16.37 15.90 11.94
CA VAL A 493 15.66 14.62 11.71
C VAL A 493 16.56 13.43 12.03
N ALA A 494 17.78 13.38 11.47
CA ALA A 494 18.68 12.24 11.67
C ALA A 494 19.07 12.09 13.15
N GLY A 495 19.41 13.20 13.80
CA GLY A 495 19.71 13.21 15.23
C GLY A 495 18.49 12.90 16.09
N GLY A 496 17.33 13.46 15.75
CA GLY A 496 16.06 13.13 16.42
C GLY A 496 15.71 11.65 16.33
N LEU A 497 15.89 11.03 15.15
CA LEU A 497 15.69 9.58 14.99
C LEU A 497 16.65 8.78 15.86
N VAL A 498 17.95 9.14 15.89
CA VAL A 498 18.94 8.45 16.74
C VAL A 498 18.58 8.61 18.21
N VAL A 499 18.31 9.83 18.68
CA VAL A 499 17.91 10.12 20.07
C VAL A 499 16.63 9.33 20.42
N GLY A 500 15.62 9.36 19.55
CA GLY A 500 14.37 8.63 19.76
C GLY A 500 14.59 7.12 19.90
N VAL A 501 15.36 6.53 18.98
CA VAL A 501 15.69 5.09 19.01
C VAL A 501 16.47 4.73 20.27
N VAL A 502 17.51 5.49 20.61
CA VAL A 502 18.36 5.22 21.77
C VAL A 502 17.57 5.33 23.08
N LEU A 503 16.77 6.38 23.24
CA LEU A 503 15.96 6.56 24.45
C LEU A 503 14.89 5.47 24.55
N TYR A 504 14.15 5.20 23.48
CA TYR A 504 13.10 4.21 23.50
C TYR A 504 13.63 2.80 23.83
N PHE A 505 14.60 2.31 23.06
CA PHE A 505 15.16 0.97 23.28
C PHE A 505 15.97 0.89 24.57
N GLY A 506 16.61 1.99 25.00
CA GLY A 506 17.28 2.09 26.30
C GLY A 506 16.31 1.87 27.47
N VAL A 507 15.16 2.55 27.45
CA VAL A 507 14.12 2.37 28.47
C VAL A 507 13.48 0.98 28.38
N CYS A 508 13.19 0.48 27.17
CA CYS A 508 12.71 -0.90 26.99
C CYS A 508 13.68 -1.94 27.57
N PHE A 509 14.98 -1.70 27.44
CA PHE A 509 16.02 -2.57 28.03
C PHE A 509 16.00 -2.51 29.56
N LEU A 510 15.89 -1.34 30.15
CA LEU A 510 15.79 -1.15 31.61
C LEU A 510 14.52 -1.80 32.19
N LEU A 511 13.39 -1.70 31.45
CA LEU A 511 12.12 -2.32 31.83
C LEU A 511 12.05 -3.83 31.53
N LYS A 512 13.14 -4.43 31.03
CA LYS A 512 13.25 -5.87 30.69
C LYS A 512 12.13 -6.33 29.77
N VAL A 513 11.90 -5.61 28.69
CA VAL A 513 10.89 -5.94 27.68
C VAL A 513 11.28 -7.24 26.97
N GLU A 514 10.39 -8.22 26.96
CA GLU A 514 10.66 -9.59 26.45
C GLU A 514 10.99 -9.60 24.94
N GLU A 515 10.35 -8.74 24.16
CA GLU A 515 10.47 -8.66 22.71
C GLU A 515 11.89 -8.27 22.26
N LEU A 516 12.66 -7.58 23.11
CA LEU A 516 14.06 -7.29 22.84
C LEU A 516 14.93 -8.54 22.70
N ASN A 517 14.57 -9.64 23.37
CA ASN A 517 15.28 -10.91 23.24
C ASN A 517 15.02 -11.55 21.87
N ILE A 518 13.82 -11.35 21.31
CA ILE A 518 13.46 -11.80 19.95
C ILE A 518 14.32 -11.03 18.93
N LEU A 519 14.37 -9.71 19.04
CA LEU A 519 15.20 -8.86 18.17
C LEU A 519 16.69 -9.23 18.24
N LYS A 520 17.23 -9.47 19.45
CA LYS A 520 18.62 -9.93 19.64
C LYS A 520 18.88 -11.29 18.97
N SER A 521 17.92 -12.20 18.99
CA SER A 521 18.06 -13.52 18.35
C SER A 521 18.09 -13.43 16.81
N ILE A 522 17.38 -12.45 16.24
CA ILE A 522 17.36 -12.19 14.79
C ILE A 522 18.67 -11.54 14.33
N LEU A 523 19.22 -10.60 15.11
CA LEU A 523 20.46 -9.89 14.78
C LEU A 523 21.74 -10.75 14.98
N LYS A 524 21.64 -11.87 15.71
CA LYS A 524 22.75 -12.82 15.93
C LYS A 524 22.84 -13.92 14.86
N ARG A 525 21.88 -14.01 13.96
CA ARG A 525 21.86 -14.93 12.81
C ARG A 525 22.17 -14.18 11.51
#